data_f5cb6a7441960505b67b1f1df6e1c771
#
_entry.id   f5cb6a7441960505b67b1f1df6e1c771
#
_cell.length_a   1.000
_cell.length_b   1.000
_cell.length_c   1.000
_cell.angle_alpha   90.00
_cell.angle_beta   90.00
_cell.angle_gamma   90.00
#
_symmetry.space_group_name_H-M   'P 1'
#
loop_
_entity.id
_entity.type
_entity.pdbx_description
1 polymer ?
#
loop_
_entity_poly.entity_id
_entity_poly.type
_entity_poly.pdbx_seq_one_letter_code
_entity_poly.pdbx_strand_id
1 'polypeptide(L)'
;MLAHSEVHANVPAADLKRARAFYTTKLGLTPVAEDKQTVRFATPSGSWFQLYETTFAGTGKHTVAQWDVEDLAAAVARLSEAGVDFEHYDMPGVTWDGPIAELGGQRVAWFHDSEGNIMCLDERPPG
;
A
#
# COMPACT_ATOMS: atom_id res chain seq x y z
N MET A 1 -0.71 25.13 -14.12
CA MET A 1 -0.27 24.06 -15.06
C MET A 1 -0.85 22.70 -14.66
N LEU A 2 -0.54 22.22 -13.45
CA LEU A 2 -0.99 20.87 -13.05
C LEU A 2 -2.25 20.86 -12.18
N ALA A 3 -2.78 22.02 -11.80
CA ALA A 3 -3.87 22.14 -10.85
C ALA A 3 -5.17 21.45 -11.30
N HIS A 4 -5.34 21.25 -12.61
CA HIS A 4 -6.51 20.56 -13.17
C HIS A 4 -6.17 19.18 -13.72
N SER A 5 -4.97 18.68 -13.45
CA SER A 5 -4.53 17.36 -13.85
C SER A 5 -4.66 16.37 -12.69
N GLU A 6 -5.09 15.16 -13.00
CA GLU A 6 -5.08 14.11 -11.99
C GLU A 6 -3.64 13.60 -11.78
N VAL A 7 -3.33 13.20 -10.56
CA VAL A 7 -2.05 12.59 -10.25
C VAL A 7 -2.28 11.14 -9.82
N HIS A 8 -1.45 10.24 -10.33
CA HIS A 8 -1.54 8.83 -10.01
C HIS A 8 -0.17 8.30 -9.61
N ALA A 9 -0.16 7.31 -8.74
CA ALA A 9 1.08 6.71 -8.27
C ALA A 9 1.56 5.63 -9.23
N ASN A 10 2.89 5.54 -9.37
CA ASN A 10 3.56 4.42 -10.03
C ASN A 10 4.35 3.67 -8.96
N VAL A 11 4.02 2.39 -8.79
CA VAL A 11 4.62 1.52 -7.79
C VAL A 11 5.60 0.59 -8.50
N PRO A 12 6.90 0.64 -8.15
CA PRO A 12 7.90 -0.16 -8.87
C PRO A 12 7.81 -1.64 -8.53
N ALA A 13 8.02 -2.50 -9.53
CA ALA A 13 8.03 -3.94 -9.37
C ALA A 13 9.23 -4.54 -10.10
N ALA A 14 10.08 -5.29 -9.39
CA ALA A 14 11.19 -6.00 -10.01
C ALA A 14 10.70 -7.20 -10.82
N ASP A 15 9.63 -7.84 -10.36
CA ASP A 15 8.96 -8.94 -11.05
C ASP A 15 7.47 -8.62 -11.13
N LEU A 16 7.04 -8.15 -12.29
CA LEU A 16 5.67 -7.68 -12.48
C LEU A 16 4.64 -8.79 -12.25
N LYS A 17 4.94 -10.01 -12.66
CA LYS A 17 4.05 -11.15 -12.47
C LYS A 17 3.86 -11.47 -10.99
N ARG A 18 4.95 -11.47 -10.22
CA ARG A 18 4.92 -11.69 -8.78
C ARG A 18 4.15 -10.58 -8.07
N ALA A 19 4.41 -9.32 -8.46
CA ALA A 19 3.71 -8.18 -7.89
C ALA A 19 2.21 -8.25 -8.18
N ARG A 20 1.84 -8.56 -9.43
CA ARG A 20 0.43 -8.73 -9.80
C ARG A 20 -0.26 -9.77 -8.91
N ALA A 21 0.40 -10.91 -8.69
CA ALA A 21 -0.14 -11.97 -7.84
C ALA A 21 -0.33 -11.50 -6.40
N PHE A 22 0.62 -10.77 -5.85
CA PHE A 22 0.52 -10.23 -4.49
C PHE A 22 -0.67 -9.27 -4.35
N TYR A 23 -0.77 -8.31 -5.26
CA TYR A 23 -1.83 -7.30 -5.19
C TYR A 23 -3.22 -7.89 -5.43
N THR A 24 -3.34 -8.92 -6.27
CA THR A 24 -4.63 -9.57 -6.49
C THR A 24 -5.00 -10.55 -5.40
N THR A 25 -4.09 -11.42 -4.97
CA THR A 25 -4.42 -12.50 -4.03
C THR A 25 -4.35 -12.07 -2.57
N LYS A 26 -3.39 -11.22 -2.21
CA LYS A 26 -3.22 -10.80 -0.82
C LYS A 26 -3.92 -9.48 -0.51
N LEU A 27 -3.89 -8.51 -1.40
CA LEU A 27 -4.56 -7.24 -1.19
C LEU A 27 -5.99 -7.21 -1.73
N GLY A 28 -6.41 -8.23 -2.48
CA GLY A 28 -7.78 -8.36 -2.96
C GLY A 28 -8.16 -7.37 -4.06
N LEU A 29 -7.18 -6.89 -4.82
CA LEU A 29 -7.42 -5.90 -5.88
C LEU A 29 -7.59 -6.60 -7.22
N THR A 30 -8.37 -5.97 -8.12
CA THR A 30 -8.61 -6.50 -9.46
C THR A 30 -7.98 -5.56 -10.50
N PRO A 31 -7.09 -6.04 -11.38
CA PRO A 31 -6.53 -5.21 -12.42
C PRO A 31 -7.61 -4.70 -13.39
N VAL A 32 -7.49 -3.44 -13.79
CA VAL A 32 -8.41 -2.82 -14.76
C VAL A 32 -7.76 -2.59 -16.12
N ALA A 33 -6.42 -2.60 -16.19
CA ALA A 33 -5.68 -2.49 -17.43
C ALA A 33 -4.30 -3.09 -17.25
N GLU A 34 -3.81 -3.79 -18.26
CA GLU A 34 -2.51 -4.46 -18.21
C GLU A 34 -1.83 -4.41 -19.57
N ASP A 35 -0.51 -4.27 -19.54
CA ASP A 35 0.34 -4.54 -20.70
C ASP A 35 1.61 -5.26 -20.25
N LYS A 36 2.63 -5.35 -21.10
CA LYS A 36 3.85 -6.10 -20.77
C LYS A 36 4.66 -5.49 -19.63
N GLN A 37 4.46 -4.21 -19.34
CA GLN A 37 5.28 -3.46 -18.39
C GLN A 37 4.48 -2.89 -17.22
N THR A 38 3.15 -2.86 -17.31
CA THR A 38 2.31 -2.22 -16.30
C THR A 38 1.07 -3.04 -15.96
N VAL A 39 0.62 -2.91 -14.70
CA VAL A 39 -0.66 -3.43 -14.22
C VAL A 39 -1.34 -2.30 -13.45
N ARG A 40 -2.53 -1.90 -13.88
CA ARG A 40 -3.27 -0.82 -13.24
C ARG A 40 -4.40 -1.36 -12.37
N PHE A 41 -4.51 -0.76 -11.18
CA PHE A 41 -5.61 -1.03 -10.25
C PHE A 41 -6.37 0.27 -9.98
N ALA A 42 -7.69 0.18 -9.92
CA ALA A 42 -8.54 1.34 -9.64
C ALA A 42 -9.51 1.03 -8.50
N THR A 43 -9.93 2.07 -7.80
CA THR A 43 -10.95 1.97 -6.75
C THR A 43 -12.29 2.49 -7.27
N PRO A 44 -13.42 2.15 -6.62
CA PRO A 44 -14.73 2.67 -7.04
C PRO A 44 -14.83 4.20 -7.04
N SER A 45 -14.01 4.89 -6.23
CA SER A 45 -13.98 6.35 -6.19
C SER A 45 -13.30 6.98 -7.39
N GLY A 46 -12.64 6.17 -8.24
CA GLY A 46 -11.95 6.66 -9.43
C GLY A 46 -10.45 6.88 -9.24
N SER A 47 -9.93 6.71 -8.03
CA SER A 47 -8.48 6.75 -7.85
C SER A 47 -7.84 5.51 -8.45
N TRP A 48 -6.61 5.63 -8.95
CA TRP A 48 -5.89 4.46 -9.46
C TRP A 48 -4.39 4.64 -9.27
N PHE A 49 -3.70 3.51 -9.27
CA PHE A 49 -2.25 3.43 -9.30
C PHE A 49 -1.86 2.30 -10.24
N GLN A 50 -0.60 2.23 -10.59
CA GLN A 50 -0.14 1.11 -11.41
C GLN A 50 1.22 0.60 -10.94
N LEU A 51 1.39 -0.70 -11.11
CA LEU A 51 2.69 -1.35 -11.01
C LEU A 51 3.41 -1.15 -12.32
N TYR A 52 4.71 -0.87 -12.29
CA TYR A 52 5.54 -0.85 -13.48
C TYR A 52 6.85 -1.59 -13.23
N GLU A 53 7.34 -2.27 -14.25
CA GLU A 53 8.54 -3.09 -14.10
C GLU A 53 9.80 -2.23 -14.09
N THR A 54 10.60 -2.40 -13.06
CA THR A 54 11.90 -1.72 -12.93
C THR A 54 12.76 -2.45 -11.91
N THR A 55 14.08 -2.46 -12.13
CA THR A 55 15.02 -3.05 -11.20
C THR A 55 15.21 -2.22 -9.93
N PHE A 56 14.66 -1.02 -9.86
CA PHE A 56 14.79 -0.14 -8.69
C PHE A 56 13.72 -0.36 -7.62
N ALA A 57 12.85 -1.37 -7.79
CA ALA A 57 11.84 -1.69 -6.79
C ALA A 57 12.49 -2.06 -5.45
N GLY A 58 11.87 -1.62 -4.34
CA GLY A 58 12.32 -1.95 -3.00
C GLY A 58 13.58 -1.22 -2.53
N THR A 59 14.07 -0.25 -3.29
CA THR A 59 15.30 0.49 -2.95
C THR A 59 15.03 1.72 -2.09
N GLY A 60 13.81 2.22 -2.04
CA GLY A 60 13.44 3.37 -1.22
C GLY A 60 13.14 2.96 0.22
N LYS A 61 13.54 3.79 1.17
CA LYS A 61 13.29 3.56 2.60
C LYS A 61 12.18 4.47 3.12
N HIS A 62 11.16 4.66 2.30
CA HIS A 62 10.04 5.55 2.60
C HIS A 62 8.74 4.91 2.16
N THR A 63 7.62 5.41 2.64
CA THR A 63 6.29 4.98 2.21
C THR A 63 6.09 5.35 0.74
N VAL A 64 5.78 4.35 -0.08
CA VAL A 64 5.55 4.52 -1.51
C VAL A 64 4.10 4.92 -1.80
N ALA A 65 3.17 4.29 -1.11
CA ALA A 65 1.74 4.56 -1.27
C ALA A 65 1.01 4.21 0.01
N GLN A 66 -0.17 4.80 0.18
CA GLN A 66 -1.00 4.49 1.34
C GLN A 66 -2.45 4.31 0.93
N TRP A 67 -3.15 3.49 1.70
CA TRP A 67 -4.60 3.36 1.63
C TRP A 67 -5.22 3.96 2.86
N ASP A 68 -6.22 4.79 2.68
CA ASP A 68 -7.04 5.29 3.77
C ASP A 68 -8.16 4.29 4.02
N VAL A 69 -8.20 3.74 5.22
CA VAL A 69 -9.17 2.72 5.60
C VAL A 69 -10.06 3.22 6.74
N GLU A 70 -11.29 2.72 6.82
CA GLU A 70 -12.22 3.12 7.86
C GLU A 70 -11.95 2.39 9.18
N ASP A 71 -11.57 1.11 9.11
CA ASP A 71 -11.30 0.26 10.27
C ASP A 71 -9.93 -0.39 10.10
N LEU A 72 -8.92 0.22 10.70
CA LEU A 72 -7.54 -0.24 10.55
C LEU A 72 -7.33 -1.61 11.19
N ALA A 73 -7.92 -1.86 12.35
CA ALA A 73 -7.76 -3.15 13.02
C ALA A 73 -8.32 -4.30 12.17
N ALA A 74 -9.48 -4.09 11.55
CA ALA A 74 -10.09 -5.07 10.65
C ALA A 74 -9.24 -5.29 9.40
N ALA A 75 -8.73 -4.20 8.80
CA ALA A 75 -7.87 -4.29 7.62
C ALA A 75 -6.58 -5.06 7.94
N VAL A 76 -5.92 -4.77 9.04
CA VAL A 76 -4.71 -5.47 9.49
C VAL A 76 -5.00 -6.94 9.70
N ALA A 77 -6.11 -7.28 10.36
CA ALA A 77 -6.47 -8.68 10.61
C ALA A 77 -6.69 -9.45 9.31
N ARG A 78 -7.42 -8.88 8.36
CA ARG A 78 -7.68 -9.53 7.07
C ARG A 78 -6.42 -9.71 6.24
N LEU A 79 -5.57 -8.71 6.18
CA LEU A 79 -4.32 -8.79 5.43
C LEU A 79 -3.35 -9.76 6.08
N SER A 80 -3.28 -9.80 7.41
CA SER A 80 -2.46 -10.76 8.14
C SER A 80 -2.90 -12.20 7.87
N GLU A 81 -4.21 -12.46 7.81
CA GLU A 81 -4.74 -13.78 7.43
C GLU A 81 -4.36 -14.17 6.01
N ALA A 82 -4.26 -13.20 5.11
CA ALA A 82 -3.82 -13.43 3.75
C ALA A 82 -2.31 -13.60 3.61
N GLY A 83 -1.57 -13.48 4.71
CA GLY A 83 -0.11 -13.67 4.74
C GLY A 83 0.69 -12.41 4.49
N VAL A 84 0.10 -11.24 4.66
CA VAL A 84 0.85 -9.97 4.61
C VAL A 84 1.56 -9.76 5.93
N ASP A 85 2.86 -9.46 5.87
CA ASP A 85 3.68 -9.21 7.04
C ASP A 85 3.74 -7.72 7.34
N PHE A 86 3.29 -7.34 8.54
CA PHE A 86 3.34 -5.95 8.98
C PHE A 86 4.66 -5.65 9.67
N GLU A 87 5.13 -4.42 9.50
CA GLU A 87 6.39 -3.94 10.03
C GLU A 87 6.19 -3.22 11.36
N HIS A 88 7.25 -3.19 12.15
CA HIS A 88 7.29 -2.46 13.41
C HIS A 88 8.57 -1.63 13.41
N TYR A 89 8.43 -0.31 13.43
CA TYR A 89 9.57 0.60 13.42
C TYR A 89 9.80 1.18 14.80
N ASP A 90 11.06 1.32 15.17
CA ASP A 90 11.43 1.89 16.46
C ASP A 90 11.41 3.42 16.35
N MET A 91 10.33 4.02 16.83
CA MET A 91 10.11 5.47 16.75
C MET A 91 9.78 6.02 18.13
N PRO A 92 10.50 7.07 18.60
CA PRO A 92 10.20 7.72 19.87
C PRO A 92 8.80 8.36 19.89
N GLY A 93 8.10 8.25 21.01
CA GLY A 93 6.80 8.91 21.19
C GLY A 93 5.63 8.20 20.54
N VAL A 94 5.84 7.00 20.01
CA VAL A 94 4.82 6.21 19.34
C VAL A 94 4.34 5.10 20.28
N THR A 95 3.02 4.96 20.39
CA THR A 95 2.41 3.83 21.10
C THR A 95 2.03 2.77 20.09
N TRP A 96 2.36 1.51 20.38
CA TRP A 96 2.08 0.39 19.48
C TRP A 96 1.02 -0.53 20.07
N ASP A 97 0.08 -0.95 19.23
CA ASP A 97 -0.88 -2.01 19.50
C ASP A 97 -0.72 -3.06 18.39
N GLY A 98 0.12 -4.08 18.67
CA GLY A 98 0.55 -4.98 17.62
C GLY A 98 1.25 -4.21 16.49
N PRO A 99 0.82 -4.38 15.23
CA PRO A 99 1.41 -3.64 14.11
C PRO A 99 0.85 -2.23 13.94
N ILE A 100 -0.12 -1.82 14.77
CA ILE A 100 -0.76 -0.51 14.67
C ILE A 100 0.01 0.49 15.53
N ALA A 101 0.50 1.55 14.90
CA ALA A 101 1.17 2.66 15.56
C ALA A 101 0.19 3.80 15.78
N GLU A 102 0.26 4.42 16.96
CA GLU A 102 -0.51 5.60 17.28
C GLU A 102 0.42 6.79 17.44
N LEU A 103 0.20 7.81 16.62
CA LEU A 103 1.01 9.02 16.51
C LEU A 103 0.08 10.22 16.61
N GLY A 104 0.06 10.91 17.77
CA GLY A 104 -0.72 12.12 17.91
C GLY A 104 -2.20 11.96 17.54
N GLY A 105 -2.82 10.84 17.91
CA GLY A 105 -4.20 10.55 17.57
C GLY A 105 -4.40 9.92 16.18
N GLN A 106 -3.33 9.79 15.39
CA GLN A 106 -3.34 9.14 14.09
C GLN A 106 -2.95 7.68 14.25
N ARG A 107 -3.68 6.77 13.62
CA ARG A 107 -3.40 5.34 13.65
C ARG A 107 -2.98 4.86 12.27
N VAL A 108 -1.82 4.21 12.22
CA VAL A 108 -1.22 3.74 10.96
C VAL A 108 -0.63 2.36 11.13
N ALA A 109 -0.46 1.64 10.01
CA ALA A 109 0.28 0.38 9.97
C ALA A 109 1.06 0.32 8.67
N TRP A 110 2.23 -0.32 8.70
CA TRP A 110 3.10 -0.45 7.53
C TRP A 110 3.32 -1.91 7.19
N PHE A 111 3.43 -2.19 5.90
CA PHE A 111 3.78 -3.52 5.42
C PHE A 111 4.67 -3.38 4.18
N HIS A 112 5.38 -4.45 3.86
CA HIS A 112 6.10 -4.55 2.60
C HIS A 112 5.26 -5.32 1.58
N ASP A 113 5.22 -4.83 0.35
CA ASP A 113 4.66 -5.63 -0.73
C ASP A 113 5.67 -6.70 -1.17
N SER A 114 5.31 -7.49 -2.18
CA SER A 114 6.19 -8.58 -2.68
C SER A 114 7.50 -8.08 -3.27
N GLU A 115 7.59 -6.79 -3.57
CA GLU A 115 8.75 -6.18 -4.22
C GLU A 115 9.63 -5.37 -3.25
N GLY A 116 9.31 -5.42 -1.96
CA GLY A 116 10.05 -4.70 -0.94
C GLY A 116 9.66 -3.23 -0.79
N ASN A 117 8.60 -2.78 -1.44
CA ASN A 117 8.11 -1.42 -1.26
C ASN A 117 7.41 -1.27 0.09
N ILE A 118 7.66 -0.16 0.77
CA ILE A 118 7.01 0.15 2.03
C ILE A 118 5.65 0.79 1.75
N MET A 119 4.60 0.16 2.24
CA MET A 119 3.21 0.59 2.05
C MET A 119 2.59 0.92 3.39
N CYS A 120 1.64 1.82 3.41
CA CYS A 120 0.99 2.30 4.63
C CYS A 120 -0.52 2.15 4.55
N LEU A 121 -1.11 1.75 5.67
CA LEU A 121 -2.55 1.87 5.90
C LEU A 121 -2.76 2.97 6.93
N ASP A 122 -3.64 3.91 6.63
CA ASP A 122 -3.94 5.04 7.49
C ASP A 122 -5.42 5.00 7.85
N GLU A 123 -5.74 5.10 9.14
CA GLU A 123 -7.13 5.07 9.55
C GLU A 123 -7.76 6.43 9.30
N ARG A 124 -8.81 6.43 8.48
CA ARG A 124 -9.56 7.66 8.19
C ARG A 124 -10.30 8.09 9.45
N PRO A 125 -10.18 9.35 9.87
CA PRO A 125 -10.95 9.84 11.01
C PRO A 125 -12.45 9.67 10.73
N PRO A 126 -13.25 9.33 11.76
CA PRO A 126 -14.71 9.33 11.60
C PRO A 126 -15.15 10.75 11.28
N GLY A 127 -15.84 10.88 10.13
CA GLY A 127 -16.16 12.19 9.63
C GLY A 127 -17.59 12.50 9.53
#